data_51fcc625cbab021bdf0426a53b22efa8
#
_entry.id   51fcc625cbab021bdf0426a53b22efa8
#
_cell.length_a   1.000
_cell.length_b   1.000
_cell.length_c   1.000
_cell.angle_alpha   90.00
_cell.angle_beta   90.00
_cell.angle_gamma   90.00
#
_symmetry.space_group_name_H-M   'P 1'
#
loop_
_entity.id
_entity.type
_entity.pdbx_description
1 polymer ?
#
loop_
_entity_poly.entity_id
_entity_poly.type
_entity_poly.pdbx_seq_one_letter_code
_entity_poly.pdbx_strand_id
1 'polypeptide(L)'
;MRSLSLRPGVAMAVYAHPDDADVAAGGVMAVWASQGCEMHLVVVCDGSKGAHGSKTTPEWMREVRRDELELAADLLGVRRVHRLEVPDGDVSNSAELRARLVGLIRAWRPEVILAPDPTATFFGGVYVNHRDHRETGWALLDAAAPAAAMPLYFPEQGSAHQVSRLLLSGTHEPDVAIDVSAAIDVKVKAVLAHHSQTGDDAQGVSDVVRGRASQAGRALGLAFAEAFRSVELAG
;
A
#
# COMPACT_ATOMS: atom_id res chain seq x y z
N MET A 1 -9.42 -16.79 9.24
CA MET A 1 -8.87 -16.28 7.96
C MET A 1 -9.18 -17.28 6.86
N ARG A 2 -9.61 -16.84 5.67
CA ARG A 2 -9.90 -17.68 4.49
C ARG A 2 -9.01 -17.26 3.32
N SER A 3 -8.75 -18.16 2.39
CA SER A 3 -8.08 -17.82 1.13
C SER A 3 -9.02 -16.98 0.26
N LEU A 4 -8.48 -15.91 -0.32
CA LEU A 4 -9.19 -15.02 -1.23
C LEU A 4 -8.49 -15.04 -2.59
N SER A 5 -9.24 -15.35 -3.65
CA SER A 5 -8.76 -15.27 -5.03
C SER A 5 -9.52 -14.16 -5.75
N LEU A 6 -8.81 -13.11 -6.14
CA LEU A 6 -9.34 -11.98 -6.90
C LEU A 6 -8.49 -11.74 -8.15
N ARG A 7 -9.14 -11.30 -9.22
CA ARG A 7 -8.50 -10.88 -10.46
C ARG A 7 -9.14 -9.57 -10.93
N PRO A 8 -8.85 -8.44 -10.23
CA PRO A 8 -9.41 -7.16 -10.62
C PRO A 8 -8.87 -6.74 -11.98
N GLY A 9 -9.69 -6.08 -12.79
CA GLY A 9 -9.24 -5.42 -14.01
C GLY A 9 -8.40 -4.19 -13.71
N VAL A 10 -8.81 -3.40 -12.70
CA VAL A 10 -8.09 -2.23 -12.18
C VAL A 10 -8.00 -2.32 -10.66
N ALA A 11 -6.81 -2.13 -10.13
CA ALA A 11 -6.60 -2.04 -8.68
C ALA A 11 -5.71 -0.82 -8.33
N MET A 12 -5.87 -0.31 -7.12
CA MET A 12 -5.09 0.80 -6.60
C MET A 12 -4.51 0.44 -5.23
N ALA A 13 -3.25 0.74 -5.01
CA ALA A 13 -2.62 0.70 -3.68
C ALA A 13 -2.40 2.14 -3.21
N VAL A 14 -2.75 2.45 -1.96
CA VAL A 14 -2.56 3.77 -1.36
C VAL A 14 -1.83 3.60 -0.04
N TYR A 15 -0.59 4.08 0.02
CA TYR A 15 0.27 3.94 1.20
C TYR A 15 0.94 5.25 1.57
N ALA A 16 1.46 5.32 2.79
CA ALA A 16 2.03 6.55 3.30
C ALA A 16 3.41 6.84 2.69
N HIS A 17 4.36 5.91 2.83
CA HIS A 17 5.75 6.12 2.44
C HIS A 17 6.12 5.28 1.21
N PRO A 18 7.24 5.61 0.53
CA PRO A 18 7.61 4.96 -0.73
C PRO A 18 7.75 3.43 -0.69
N ASP A 19 8.16 2.84 0.43
CA ASP A 19 8.42 1.41 0.63
C ASP A 19 7.24 0.62 1.24
N ASP A 20 6.23 1.31 1.78
CA ASP A 20 5.14 0.66 2.52
C ASP A 20 4.34 -0.36 1.70
N ALA A 21 4.04 0.00 0.44
CA ALA A 21 3.26 -0.85 -0.45
C ALA A 21 3.97 -2.19 -0.73
N ASP A 22 5.28 -2.12 -0.98
CA ASP A 22 6.11 -3.27 -1.32
C ASP A 22 6.21 -4.23 -0.13
N VAL A 23 6.39 -3.67 1.06
CA VAL A 23 6.45 -4.44 2.31
C VAL A 23 5.09 -5.07 2.63
N ALA A 24 4.00 -4.32 2.49
CA ALA A 24 2.67 -4.74 2.95
C ALA A 24 1.92 -5.62 1.94
N ALA A 25 2.01 -5.30 0.63
CA ALA A 25 1.16 -5.86 -0.42
C ALA A 25 1.89 -6.12 -1.76
N GLY A 26 3.22 -6.02 -1.79
CA GLY A 26 4.01 -6.15 -3.02
C GLY A 26 3.80 -7.49 -3.73
N GLY A 27 3.60 -8.57 -2.99
CA GLY A 27 3.29 -9.88 -3.58
C GLY A 27 1.95 -9.90 -4.31
N VAL A 28 0.90 -9.35 -3.70
CA VAL A 28 -0.45 -9.24 -4.32
C VAL A 28 -0.39 -8.33 -5.54
N MET A 29 0.28 -7.17 -5.43
CA MET A 29 0.44 -6.24 -6.55
C MET A 29 1.11 -6.93 -7.75
N ALA A 30 2.20 -7.66 -7.54
CA ALA A 30 2.91 -8.39 -8.59
C ALA A 30 2.08 -9.54 -9.18
N VAL A 31 1.35 -10.30 -8.35
CA VAL A 31 0.44 -11.35 -8.82
C VAL A 31 -0.64 -10.77 -9.73
N TRP A 32 -1.30 -9.70 -9.30
CA TRP A 32 -2.37 -9.09 -10.10
C TRP A 32 -1.84 -8.45 -11.39
N ALA A 33 -0.72 -7.72 -11.33
CA ALA A 33 -0.08 -7.14 -12.51
C ALA A 33 0.28 -8.22 -13.54
N SER A 34 0.86 -9.35 -13.10
CA SER A 34 1.19 -10.48 -13.98
C SER A 34 -0.03 -11.15 -14.62
N GLN A 35 -1.21 -10.98 -14.02
CA GLN A 35 -2.49 -11.49 -14.52
C GLN A 35 -3.25 -10.48 -15.39
N GLY A 36 -2.64 -9.33 -15.70
CA GLY A 36 -3.21 -8.30 -16.57
C GLY A 36 -4.01 -7.20 -15.87
N CYS A 37 -3.96 -7.15 -14.54
CA CYS A 37 -4.54 -6.02 -13.78
C CYS A 37 -3.79 -4.73 -14.08
N GLU A 38 -4.52 -3.65 -14.35
CA GLU A 38 -3.97 -2.30 -14.36
C GLU A 38 -3.74 -1.84 -12.91
N MET A 39 -2.51 -2.08 -12.41
CA MET A 39 -2.14 -1.78 -11.03
C MET A 39 -1.62 -0.36 -10.90
N HIS A 40 -2.23 0.45 -10.02
CA HIS A 40 -1.82 1.81 -9.70
C HIS A 40 -1.32 1.93 -8.27
N LEU A 41 -0.30 2.76 -8.05
CA LEU A 41 0.25 3.04 -6.73
C LEU A 41 0.17 4.53 -6.42
N VAL A 42 -0.39 4.86 -5.26
CA VAL A 42 -0.40 6.21 -4.68
C VAL A 42 0.46 6.20 -3.42
N VAL A 43 1.46 7.09 -3.38
CA VAL A 43 2.29 7.33 -2.21
C VAL A 43 1.98 8.74 -1.69
N VAL A 44 1.60 8.84 -0.42
CA VAL A 44 1.11 10.10 0.16
C VAL A 44 2.26 11.01 0.56
N CYS A 45 3.28 10.47 1.26
CA CYS A 45 4.43 11.24 1.76
C CYS A 45 5.58 11.30 0.76
N ASP A 46 6.38 12.34 0.89
CA ASP A 46 7.63 12.50 0.13
C ASP A 46 8.79 11.64 0.65
N GLY A 47 8.67 11.02 1.84
CA GLY A 47 9.66 10.15 2.45
C GLY A 47 10.93 10.85 2.93
N SER A 48 10.92 12.17 3.05
CA SER A 48 12.11 12.99 3.28
C SER A 48 12.76 12.82 4.66
N LYS A 49 12.06 12.25 5.65
CA LYS A 49 12.57 12.07 7.02
C LYS A 49 13.03 10.64 7.33
N GLY A 50 13.01 9.72 6.38
CA GLY A 50 13.40 8.32 6.54
C GLY A 50 14.92 8.07 6.62
N ALA A 51 15.72 9.00 7.17
CA ALA A 51 17.16 8.85 7.27
C ALA A 51 17.59 8.31 8.64
N HIS A 52 18.53 7.35 8.63
CA HIS A 52 19.17 6.83 9.86
C HIS A 52 20.51 7.51 10.19
N GLY A 53 20.97 8.45 9.35
CA GLY A 53 22.26 9.12 9.50
C GLY A 53 22.18 10.64 9.55
N SER A 54 23.05 11.27 10.36
CA SER A 54 23.06 12.72 10.57
C SER A 54 23.63 13.56 9.41
N LYS A 55 24.07 12.93 8.33
CA LYS A 55 24.69 13.62 7.19
C LYS A 55 23.79 13.74 5.95
N THR A 56 22.59 13.20 6.01
CA THR A 56 21.61 13.27 4.91
C THR A 56 20.71 14.49 5.09
N THR A 57 20.34 15.12 3.96
CA THR A 57 19.34 16.21 3.97
C THR A 57 17.97 15.66 3.54
N PRO A 58 16.86 16.30 3.98
CA PRO A 58 15.53 15.90 3.52
C PRO A 58 15.37 15.91 2.00
N GLU A 59 15.98 16.88 1.32
CA GLU A 59 15.93 17.02 -0.14
C GLU A 59 16.62 15.82 -0.83
N TRP A 60 17.82 15.47 -0.36
CA TRP A 60 18.55 14.30 -0.88
C TRP A 60 17.78 13.01 -0.64
N MET A 61 17.21 12.83 0.56
CA MET A 61 16.44 11.63 0.89
C MET A 61 15.19 11.50 0.02
N ARG A 62 14.48 12.61 -0.24
CA ARG A 62 13.32 12.62 -1.14
C ARG A 62 13.67 12.17 -2.55
N GLU A 63 14.80 12.62 -3.09
CA GLU A 63 15.26 12.22 -4.43
C GLU A 63 15.63 10.75 -4.48
N VAL A 64 16.41 10.27 -3.52
CA VAL A 64 16.81 8.85 -3.45
C VAL A 64 15.59 7.95 -3.34
N ARG A 65 14.67 8.22 -2.40
CA ARG A 65 13.49 7.39 -2.19
C ARG A 65 12.49 7.46 -3.36
N ARG A 66 12.50 8.54 -4.12
CA ARG A 66 11.73 8.61 -5.37
C ARG A 66 12.27 7.62 -6.41
N ASP A 67 13.58 7.60 -6.61
CA ASP A 67 14.20 6.73 -7.61
C ASP A 67 14.09 5.25 -7.21
N GLU A 68 14.22 4.95 -5.91
CA GLU A 68 13.97 3.63 -5.34
C GLU A 68 12.52 3.16 -5.54
N LEU A 69 11.53 4.05 -5.30
CA LEU A 69 10.12 3.78 -5.51
C LEU A 69 9.79 3.44 -6.98
N GLU A 70 10.32 4.22 -7.93
CA GLU A 70 10.10 3.96 -9.36
C GLU A 70 10.69 2.59 -9.76
N LEU A 71 11.89 2.26 -9.29
CA LEU A 71 12.50 0.95 -9.52
C LEU A 71 11.66 -0.19 -8.92
N ALA A 72 11.20 -0.05 -7.67
CA ALA A 72 10.36 -1.05 -7.01
C ALA A 72 9.02 -1.23 -7.74
N ALA A 73 8.38 -0.14 -8.13
CA ALA A 73 7.13 -0.15 -8.88
C ALA A 73 7.27 -0.86 -10.24
N ASP A 74 8.35 -0.62 -10.97
CA ASP A 74 8.65 -1.31 -12.23
C ASP A 74 8.82 -2.82 -12.01
N LEU A 75 9.54 -3.24 -10.96
CA LEU A 75 9.70 -4.65 -10.61
C LEU A 75 8.37 -5.35 -10.32
N LEU A 76 7.43 -4.66 -9.66
CA LEU A 76 6.10 -5.17 -9.33
C LEU A 76 5.11 -5.12 -10.51
N GLY A 77 5.47 -4.48 -11.62
CA GLY A 77 4.59 -4.29 -12.77
C GLY A 77 3.50 -3.24 -12.55
N VAL A 78 3.76 -2.26 -11.69
CA VAL A 78 2.84 -1.13 -11.45
C VAL A 78 2.74 -0.27 -12.72
N ARG A 79 1.52 0.03 -13.13
CA ARG A 79 1.24 0.80 -14.36
C ARG A 79 1.52 2.27 -14.21
N ARG A 80 1.21 2.83 -13.03
CA ARG A 80 1.41 4.25 -12.70
C ARG A 80 1.72 4.42 -11.23
N VAL A 81 2.70 5.26 -10.95
CA VAL A 81 2.98 5.78 -9.60
C VAL A 81 2.48 7.22 -9.53
N HIS A 82 1.74 7.56 -8.49
CA HIS A 82 1.29 8.92 -8.19
C HIS A 82 1.72 9.32 -6.79
N ARG A 83 2.55 10.36 -6.71
CA ARG A 83 3.04 10.90 -5.44
C ARG A 83 2.25 12.14 -5.07
N LEU A 84 1.74 12.18 -3.84
CA LEU A 84 1.01 13.33 -3.33
C LEU A 84 1.92 14.38 -2.70
N GLU A 85 3.19 14.04 -2.46
CA GLU A 85 4.26 14.94 -1.97
C GLU A 85 3.89 15.66 -0.66
N VAL A 86 3.11 15.01 0.21
CA VAL A 86 2.89 15.52 1.56
C VAL A 86 4.19 15.36 2.34
N PRO A 87 4.66 16.39 3.09
CA PRO A 87 5.87 16.25 3.89
C PRO A 87 5.77 15.07 4.86
N ASP A 88 6.82 14.25 4.93
CA ASP A 88 6.91 13.10 5.82
C ASP A 88 6.64 13.51 7.28
N GLY A 89 5.75 12.79 7.98
CA GLY A 89 5.30 13.08 9.34
C GLY A 89 4.13 14.06 9.45
N ASP A 90 3.67 14.66 8.34
CA ASP A 90 2.65 15.72 8.35
C ASP A 90 1.31 15.28 7.74
N VAL A 91 1.14 13.98 7.42
CA VAL A 91 -0.14 13.48 6.90
C VAL A 91 -1.25 13.72 7.90
N SER A 92 -2.37 14.21 7.42
CA SER A 92 -3.61 14.32 8.16
C SER A 92 -4.81 13.95 7.28
N ASN A 93 -5.84 13.36 7.87
CA ASN A 93 -7.12 13.11 7.20
C ASN A 93 -7.88 14.42 6.93
N SER A 94 -7.30 15.26 6.06
CA SER A 94 -7.87 16.57 5.70
C SER A 94 -8.87 16.45 4.54
N ALA A 95 -9.74 17.46 4.40
CA ALA A 95 -10.65 17.55 3.25
C ALA A 95 -9.88 17.62 1.92
N GLU A 96 -8.71 18.27 1.91
CA GLU A 96 -7.84 18.36 0.73
C GLU A 96 -7.30 16.98 0.34
N LEU A 97 -6.74 16.21 1.28
CA LEU A 97 -6.23 14.87 1.00
C LEU A 97 -7.35 13.95 0.50
N ARG A 98 -8.52 13.98 1.15
CA ARG A 98 -9.69 13.21 0.69
C ARG A 98 -10.14 13.61 -0.72
N ALA A 99 -10.18 14.90 -1.04
CA ALA A 99 -10.51 15.37 -2.39
C ALA A 99 -9.56 14.82 -3.45
N ARG A 100 -8.23 14.86 -3.18
CA ARG A 100 -7.22 14.30 -4.08
C ARG A 100 -7.41 12.79 -4.28
N LEU A 101 -7.64 12.04 -3.19
CA LEU A 101 -7.89 10.59 -3.26
C LEU A 101 -9.19 10.27 -4.01
N VAL A 102 -10.27 11.01 -3.77
CA VAL A 102 -11.53 10.88 -4.52
C VAL A 102 -11.31 11.11 -6.02
N GLY A 103 -10.54 12.14 -6.38
CA GLY A 103 -10.18 12.41 -7.77
C GLY A 103 -9.47 11.24 -8.43
N LEU A 104 -8.49 10.64 -7.76
CA LEU A 104 -7.76 9.48 -8.27
C LEU A 104 -8.66 8.23 -8.38
N ILE A 105 -9.48 7.95 -7.36
CA ILE A 105 -10.44 6.84 -7.38
C ILE A 105 -11.42 6.99 -8.55
N ARG A 106 -11.96 8.17 -8.77
CA ARG A 106 -12.90 8.43 -9.87
C ARG A 106 -12.25 8.39 -11.24
N ALA A 107 -11.00 8.84 -11.35
CA ALA A 107 -10.26 8.84 -12.60
C ALA A 107 -9.82 7.44 -13.03
N TRP A 108 -9.34 6.62 -12.09
CA TRP A 108 -8.79 5.29 -12.38
C TRP A 108 -9.80 4.17 -12.23
N ARG A 109 -10.88 4.41 -11.51
CA ARG A 109 -12.02 3.49 -11.33
C ARG A 109 -11.61 2.10 -10.82
N PRO A 110 -10.81 1.99 -9.73
CA PRO A 110 -10.37 0.70 -9.22
C PRO A 110 -11.55 -0.11 -8.66
N GLU A 111 -11.55 -1.41 -8.93
CA GLU A 111 -12.46 -2.37 -8.31
C GLU A 111 -12.06 -2.67 -6.87
N VAL A 112 -10.72 -2.74 -6.63
CA VAL A 112 -10.14 -3.08 -5.33
C VAL A 112 -9.08 -2.05 -4.96
N ILE A 113 -9.07 -1.65 -3.67
CA ILE A 113 -8.02 -0.79 -3.12
C ILE A 113 -7.30 -1.51 -1.98
N LEU A 114 -5.96 -1.48 -2.02
CA LEU A 114 -5.04 -1.92 -0.97
C LEU A 114 -4.62 -0.70 -0.15
N ALA A 115 -4.65 -0.79 1.19
CA ALA A 115 -4.27 0.33 2.06
C ALA A 115 -3.84 -0.15 3.46
N PRO A 116 -3.19 0.70 4.28
CA PRO A 116 -2.96 0.38 5.68
C PRO A 116 -4.26 0.38 6.49
N ASP A 117 -4.38 -0.55 7.45
CA ASP A 117 -5.48 -0.52 8.43
C ASP A 117 -5.22 0.57 9.47
N PRO A 118 -6.04 1.66 9.51
CA PRO A 118 -5.82 2.75 10.44
C PRO A 118 -6.17 2.40 11.90
N THR A 119 -6.88 1.30 12.12
CA THR A 119 -7.29 0.87 13.47
C THR A 119 -6.20 0.13 14.22
N ALA A 120 -5.19 -0.38 13.52
CA ALA A 120 -4.06 -1.08 14.11
C ALA A 120 -3.01 -0.07 14.61
N THR A 121 -3.03 0.24 15.90
CA THR A 121 -2.14 1.25 16.48
C THR A 121 -0.92 0.64 17.17
N PHE A 122 -1.08 -0.46 17.93
CA PHE A 122 -0.01 -1.03 18.74
C PHE A 122 0.30 -2.46 18.29
N PHE A 123 1.52 -2.74 17.86
CA PHE A 123 1.96 -4.08 17.48
C PHE A 123 2.81 -4.68 18.59
N GLY A 124 2.20 -5.57 19.37
CA GLY A 124 2.79 -6.11 20.60
C GLY A 124 3.08 -4.99 21.60
N GLY A 125 4.11 -5.16 22.41
CA GLY A 125 4.57 -4.14 23.35
C GLY A 125 5.72 -3.27 22.82
N VAL A 126 6.03 -3.31 21.51
CA VAL A 126 7.33 -2.82 20.99
C VAL A 126 7.20 -1.82 19.84
N TYR A 127 6.07 -1.75 19.13
CA TYR A 127 5.92 -0.86 17.98
C TYR A 127 4.58 -0.12 18.00
N VAL A 128 4.66 1.20 17.83
CA VAL A 128 3.49 2.06 17.61
C VAL A 128 3.43 2.37 16.11
N ASN A 129 2.30 2.04 15.49
CA ASN A 129 2.09 2.30 14.06
C ASN A 129 2.27 3.78 13.74
N HIS A 130 3.01 4.06 12.66
CA HIS A 130 3.33 5.43 12.27
C HIS A 130 2.05 6.26 12.09
N ARG A 131 2.10 7.53 12.51
CA ARG A 131 0.95 8.44 12.36
C ARG A 131 0.50 8.51 10.91
N ASP A 132 1.44 8.65 9.98
CA ASP A 132 1.13 8.80 8.55
C ASP A 132 0.45 7.55 7.97
N HIS A 133 0.77 6.33 8.44
CA HIS A 133 0.05 5.12 8.04
C HIS A 133 -1.42 5.19 8.46
N ARG A 134 -1.68 5.59 9.72
CA ARG A 134 -3.04 5.67 10.24
C ARG A 134 -3.84 6.78 9.57
N GLU A 135 -3.26 7.96 9.39
CA GLU A 135 -3.91 9.10 8.73
C GLU A 135 -4.17 8.82 7.24
N THR A 136 -3.24 8.17 6.54
CA THR A 136 -3.45 7.69 5.16
C THR A 136 -4.60 6.68 5.09
N GLY A 137 -4.64 5.72 6.00
CA GLY A 137 -5.72 4.74 6.08
C GLY A 137 -7.07 5.41 6.32
N TRP A 138 -7.19 6.32 7.30
CA TRP A 138 -8.43 7.07 7.57
C TRP A 138 -8.86 7.93 6.38
N ALA A 139 -7.94 8.67 5.78
CA ALA A 139 -8.24 9.50 4.61
C ALA A 139 -8.74 8.67 3.42
N LEU A 140 -8.15 7.47 3.21
CA LEU A 140 -8.60 6.58 2.15
C LEU A 140 -9.97 5.97 2.45
N LEU A 141 -10.24 5.51 3.67
CA LEU A 141 -11.55 4.97 4.02
C LEU A 141 -12.64 6.00 3.76
N ASP A 142 -12.46 7.24 4.23
CA ASP A 142 -13.40 8.33 4.02
C ASP A 142 -13.55 8.72 2.54
N ALA A 143 -12.45 8.65 1.77
CA ALA A 143 -12.47 8.93 0.34
C ALA A 143 -13.17 7.82 -0.46
N ALA A 144 -12.92 6.55 -0.15
CA ALA A 144 -13.49 5.42 -0.87
C ALA A 144 -14.99 5.25 -0.56
N ALA A 145 -15.37 5.41 0.71
CA ALA A 145 -16.75 5.23 1.17
C ALA A 145 -17.11 6.26 2.26
N PRO A 146 -18.08 7.16 2.00
CA PRO A 146 -18.94 7.16 0.82
C PRO A 146 -18.46 8.11 -0.31
N ALA A 147 -17.40 8.90 -0.10
CA ALA A 147 -17.19 10.11 -0.89
C ALA A 147 -17.00 9.85 -2.41
N ALA A 148 -16.22 8.84 -2.82
CA ALA A 148 -16.01 8.55 -4.25
C ALA A 148 -17.31 8.06 -4.93
N ALA A 149 -18.16 7.33 -4.20
CA ALA A 149 -19.40 6.76 -4.73
C ALA A 149 -20.55 7.76 -4.83
N MET A 150 -20.50 8.86 -4.07
CA MET A 150 -21.61 9.82 -3.99
C MET A 150 -21.29 11.11 -4.76
N PRO A 151 -22.08 11.50 -5.78
CA PRO A 151 -21.72 12.59 -6.69
C PRO A 151 -21.68 13.97 -6.03
N LEU A 152 -22.35 14.16 -4.89
CA LEU A 152 -22.35 15.45 -4.18
C LEU A 152 -21.11 15.67 -3.30
N TYR A 153 -20.32 14.63 -3.02
CA TYR A 153 -19.01 14.79 -2.41
C TYR A 153 -17.98 15.15 -3.48
N PHE A 154 -17.28 16.26 -3.30
CA PHE A 154 -16.24 16.72 -4.22
C PHE A 154 -16.69 16.66 -5.69
N PRO A 155 -17.77 17.38 -6.08
CA PRO A 155 -18.34 17.28 -7.42
C PRO A 155 -17.37 17.68 -8.55
N GLU A 156 -16.35 18.50 -8.22
CA GLU A 156 -15.29 18.92 -9.12
C GLU A 156 -14.26 17.79 -9.42
N GLN A 157 -14.25 16.70 -8.66
CA GLN A 157 -13.32 15.58 -8.80
C GLN A 157 -13.79 14.50 -9.78
N GLY A 158 -14.74 14.80 -10.67
CA GLY A 158 -15.21 13.89 -11.71
C GLY A 158 -16.39 13.01 -11.31
N SER A 159 -16.77 12.09 -12.21
CA SER A 159 -17.96 11.25 -12.06
C SER A 159 -17.80 10.20 -10.94
N ALA A 160 -18.82 10.01 -10.15
CA ALA A 160 -18.83 9.05 -9.05
C ALA A 160 -18.41 7.63 -9.48
N HIS A 161 -17.69 6.95 -8.60
CA HIS A 161 -17.25 5.58 -8.78
C HIS A 161 -17.38 4.81 -7.47
N GLN A 162 -18.00 3.61 -7.54
CA GLN A 162 -18.10 2.68 -6.43
C GLN A 162 -16.94 1.70 -6.46
N VAL A 163 -16.10 1.74 -5.43
CA VAL A 163 -15.10 0.70 -5.17
C VAL A 163 -15.81 -0.53 -4.60
N SER A 164 -15.48 -1.72 -5.08
CA SER A 164 -16.15 -2.95 -4.62
C SER A 164 -15.58 -3.48 -3.32
N ARG A 165 -14.27 -3.30 -3.10
CA ARG A 165 -13.57 -3.90 -1.96
C ARG A 165 -12.36 -3.10 -1.51
N LEU A 166 -12.18 -3.05 -0.20
CA LEU A 166 -10.94 -2.60 0.43
C LEU A 166 -10.23 -3.82 1.05
N LEU A 167 -8.90 -3.86 0.89
CA LEU A 167 -8.01 -4.82 1.54
C LEU A 167 -7.03 -4.05 2.42
N LEU A 168 -7.23 -4.13 3.72
CA LEU A 168 -6.48 -3.37 4.71
C LEU A 168 -5.33 -4.23 5.26
N SER A 169 -4.11 -3.80 5.01
CA SER A 169 -2.87 -4.46 5.46
C SER A 169 -2.43 -3.95 6.84
N GLY A 170 -1.50 -4.68 7.48
CA GLY A 170 -1.01 -4.28 8.81
C GLY A 170 -2.12 -4.24 9.86
N THR A 171 -3.04 -5.17 9.79
CA THR A 171 -4.24 -5.27 10.65
C THR A 171 -4.05 -6.27 11.79
N HIS A 172 -4.77 -6.05 12.90
CA HIS A 172 -4.90 -7.04 13.98
C HIS A 172 -6.01 -8.07 13.70
N GLU A 173 -6.86 -7.83 12.72
CA GLU A 173 -8.04 -8.64 12.42
C GLU A 173 -8.02 -9.15 10.96
N PRO A 174 -6.96 -9.86 10.52
CA PRO A 174 -6.92 -10.38 9.18
C PRO A 174 -7.97 -11.49 9.03
N ASP A 175 -8.87 -11.34 8.06
CA ASP A 175 -9.93 -12.31 7.76
C ASP A 175 -9.71 -13.04 6.42
N VAL A 176 -8.86 -12.47 5.54
CA VAL A 176 -8.49 -13.06 4.26
C VAL A 176 -6.98 -13.09 4.05
N ALA A 177 -6.51 -14.04 3.22
CA ALA A 177 -5.15 -14.03 2.70
C ALA A 177 -5.14 -14.38 1.21
N ILE A 178 -4.22 -13.76 0.48
CA ILE A 178 -4.01 -13.96 -0.95
C ILE A 178 -2.69 -14.69 -1.16
N ASP A 179 -2.70 -15.74 -1.97
CA ASP A 179 -1.50 -16.50 -2.32
C ASP A 179 -0.55 -15.64 -3.17
N VAL A 180 0.68 -15.49 -2.69
CA VAL A 180 1.75 -14.74 -3.37
C VAL A 180 2.96 -15.62 -3.67
N SER A 181 2.80 -16.95 -3.62
CA SER A 181 3.90 -17.91 -3.80
C SER A 181 4.62 -17.72 -5.13
N ALA A 182 3.88 -17.38 -6.19
CA ALA A 182 4.45 -17.12 -7.51
C ALA A 182 5.22 -15.80 -7.63
N ALA A 183 5.03 -14.86 -6.69
CA ALA A 183 5.60 -13.51 -6.75
C ALA A 183 6.53 -13.18 -5.58
N ILE A 184 6.81 -14.13 -4.68
CA ILE A 184 7.61 -13.85 -3.48
C ILE A 184 9.01 -13.33 -3.81
N ASP A 185 9.64 -13.84 -4.87
CA ASP A 185 10.97 -13.39 -5.30
C ASP A 185 10.95 -11.97 -5.86
N VAL A 186 9.88 -11.63 -6.57
CA VAL A 186 9.67 -10.28 -7.11
C VAL A 186 9.43 -9.30 -5.95
N LYS A 187 8.58 -9.66 -4.98
CA LYS A 187 8.37 -8.87 -3.76
C LYS A 187 9.67 -8.59 -3.01
N VAL A 188 10.50 -9.62 -2.80
CA VAL A 188 11.81 -9.45 -2.13
C VAL A 188 12.68 -8.46 -2.88
N LYS A 189 12.76 -8.57 -4.21
CA LYS A 189 13.54 -7.61 -5.03
C LYS A 189 13.00 -6.18 -4.93
N ALA A 190 11.69 -6.00 -4.94
CA ALA A 190 11.07 -4.68 -4.80
C ALA A 190 11.38 -4.07 -3.43
N VAL A 191 11.24 -4.83 -2.34
CA VAL A 191 11.62 -4.34 -1.00
C VAL A 191 13.11 -3.98 -0.93
N LEU A 192 13.99 -4.78 -1.52
CA LEU A 192 15.43 -4.51 -1.55
C LEU A 192 15.81 -3.31 -2.43
N ALA A 193 14.96 -2.91 -3.38
CA ALA A 193 15.19 -1.70 -4.18
C ALA A 193 15.19 -0.43 -3.32
N HIS A 194 14.54 -0.44 -2.15
CA HIS A 194 14.59 0.63 -1.15
C HIS A 194 15.85 0.57 -0.30
N HIS A 195 17.01 0.59 -0.94
CA HIS A 195 18.30 0.41 -0.29
C HIS A 195 18.58 1.44 0.81
N SER A 196 18.11 2.69 0.65
CA SER A 196 18.23 3.72 1.69
C SER A 196 17.53 3.34 3.01
N GLN A 197 16.58 2.39 2.96
CA GLN A 197 15.80 1.92 4.12
C GLN A 197 16.24 0.52 4.57
N THR A 198 16.60 -0.35 3.64
CA THR A 198 16.98 -1.75 3.91
C THR A 198 18.46 -1.92 4.24
N GLY A 199 19.31 -0.96 3.83
CA GLY A 199 20.76 -1.05 4.04
C GLY A 199 21.40 -2.24 3.30
N ASP A 200 22.55 -2.70 3.83
CA ASP A 200 23.38 -3.72 3.16
C ASP A 200 23.00 -5.18 3.52
N ASP A 201 22.07 -5.39 4.48
CA ASP A 201 21.67 -6.75 4.91
C ASP A 201 20.55 -7.32 4.02
N ALA A 202 20.87 -7.56 2.75
CA ALA A 202 19.91 -8.11 1.80
C ALA A 202 19.37 -9.49 2.20
N GLN A 203 20.20 -10.33 2.86
CA GLN A 203 19.77 -11.66 3.29
C GLN A 203 18.78 -11.56 4.45
N GLY A 204 19.08 -10.76 5.48
CA GLY A 204 18.18 -10.56 6.62
C GLY A 204 16.84 -9.97 6.20
N VAL A 205 16.84 -8.99 5.28
CA VAL A 205 15.61 -8.42 4.70
C VAL A 205 14.81 -9.50 3.97
N SER A 206 15.46 -10.31 3.11
CA SER A 206 14.81 -11.42 2.39
C SER A 206 14.18 -12.41 3.37
N ASP A 207 14.89 -12.80 4.43
CA ASP A 207 14.41 -13.76 5.41
C ASP A 207 13.19 -13.22 6.18
N VAL A 208 13.19 -11.94 6.54
CA VAL A 208 12.04 -11.29 7.18
C VAL A 208 10.83 -11.25 6.26
N VAL A 209 10.99 -10.83 4.99
CA VAL A 209 9.90 -10.76 4.03
C VAL A 209 9.28 -12.14 3.80
N ARG A 210 10.11 -13.16 3.51
CA ARG A 210 9.66 -14.54 3.31
C ARG A 210 9.05 -15.13 4.58
N GLY A 211 9.65 -14.89 5.74
CA GLY A 211 9.16 -15.37 7.03
C GLY A 211 7.75 -14.86 7.33
N ARG A 212 7.48 -13.58 7.13
CA ARG A 212 6.14 -12.98 7.30
C ARG A 212 5.12 -13.58 6.33
N ALA A 213 5.47 -13.69 5.05
CA ALA A 213 4.60 -14.27 4.03
C ALA A 213 4.31 -15.77 4.28
N SER A 214 5.32 -16.53 4.71
CA SER A 214 5.15 -17.94 5.09
C SER A 214 4.25 -18.08 6.33
N GLN A 215 4.42 -17.23 7.34
CA GLN A 215 3.56 -17.22 8.52
C GLN A 215 2.10 -16.95 8.16
N ALA A 216 1.83 -15.97 7.27
CA ALA A 216 0.48 -15.66 6.81
C ALA A 216 -0.16 -16.82 6.02
N GLY A 217 0.63 -17.56 5.23
CA GLY A 217 0.16 -18.70 4.45
C GLY A 217 -0.10 -19.97 5.25
N ARG A 218 0.56 -20.15 6.39
CA ARG A 218 0.63 -21.42 7.14
C ARG A 218 -0.73 -22.02 7.46
N ALA A 219 -1.67 -21.23 7.98
CA ALA A 219 -3.00 -21.70 8.37
C ALA A 219 -3.88 -22.12 7.18
N LEU A 220 -3.48 -21.78 5.95
CA LEU A 220 -4.20 -22.06 4.71
C LEU A 220 -3.49 -23.08 3.81
N GLY A 221 -2.34 -23.62 4.26
CA GLY A 221 -1.53 -24.54 3.46
C GLY A 221 -0.84 -23.89 2.26
N LEU A 222 -0.66 -22.57 2.27
CA LEU A 222 0.02 -21.81 1.24
C LEU A 222 1.50 -21.62 1.61
N ALA A 223 2.40 -21.68 0.64
CA ALA A 223 3.82 -21.47 0.89
C ALA A 223 4.08 -20.02 1.33
N PHE A 224 3.48 -19.06 0.63
CA PHE A 224 3.56 -17.64 0.94
C PHE A 224 2.22 -16.96 0.68
N ALA A 225 1.78 -16.12 1.60
CA ALA A 225 0.56 -15.33 1.45
C ALA A 225 0.73 -13.93 2.05
N GLU A 226 -0.12 -13.01 1.64
CA GLU A 226 -0.31 -11.72 2.28
C GLU A 226 -1.70 -11.64 2.88
N ALA A 227 -1.78 -11.20 4.14
CA ALA A 227 -3.01 -11.21 4.92
C ALA A 227 -3.59 -9.81 5.06
N PHE A 228 -4.92 -9.71 4.94
CA PHE A 228 -5.66 -8.45 4.97
C PHE A 228 -6.96 -8.60 5.76
N ARG A 229 -7.44 -7.48 6.26
CA ARG A 229 -8.85 -7.30 6.61
C ARG A 229 -9.60 -6.88 5.34
N SER A 230 -10.62 -7.64 4.97
CA SER A 230 -11.42 -7.39 3.77
C SER A 230 -12.71 -6.67 4.12
N VAL A 231 -12.97 -5.55 3.45
CA VAL A 231 -14.23 -4.81 3.57
C VAL A 231 -14.91 -4.79 2.21
N GLU A 232 -16.05 -5.45 2.09
CA GLU A 232 -16.91 -5.34 0.91
C GLU A 232 -17.74 -4.07 1.02
N LEU A 233 -17.64 -3.22 0.00
CA LEU A 233 -18.44 -2.00 -0.06
C LEU A 233 -19.71 -2.29 -0.87
N ALA A 234 -20.85 -2.26 -0.19
CA ALA A 234 -22.15 -2.44 -0.85
C ALA A 234 -22.39 -1.27 -1.83
N GLY A 235 -22.84 -1.60 -3.04
CA GLY A 235 -23.30 -0.64 -4.03
C GLY A 235 -24.74 -0.23 -3.77
#